data_4fe1741cbdb3e27ab7c9e6d18f4565e0
#
_entry.id   4fe1741cbdb3e27ab7c9e6d18f4565e0
#
_cell.length_a   1.000
_cell.length_b   1.000
_cell.length_c   1.000
_cell.angle_alpha   90.00
_cell.angle_beta   90.00
_cell.angle_gamma   90.00
#
_symmetry.space_group_name_H-M   'P 1'
#
loop_
_entity.id
_entity.type
_entity.pdbx_description
1 polymer ?
#
loop_
_entity_poly.entity_id
_entity_poly.type
_entity_poly.pdbx_seq_one_letter_code
_entity_poly.pdbx_strand_id
1 'polypeptide(L)'
;DDANEISGANHYYVFSGFDAATHPSVQEEGYAGQSLMLHLLFQNGVVPQVGQNGVTIEAVLAACGHRLQGFQDGKFACSENQEALEHINAAIDALQRRTRARIAREVEGTHVA
;
A
#
# COMPACT_ATOMS: atom_id res chain seq x y z
N ASP A 1 -10.77 13.63 -3.08
CA ASP A 1 -9.84 12.76 -3.75
C ASP A 1 -9.55 13.30 -5.15
N ASP A 2 -8.34 13.10 -5.65
CA ASP A 2 -7.90 13.64 -6.92
C ASP A 2 -7.60 12.52 -7.91
N ALA A 3 -8.45 12.35 -8.89
CA ALA A 3 -8.18 11.43 -9.98
C ALA A 3 -7.30 12.12 -11.02
N ASN A 4 -6.25 11.44 -11.44
CA ASN A 4 -5.35 11.93 -12.47
C ASN A 4 -5.89 11.49 -13.83
N GLU A 5 -6.02 12.40 -14.77
CA GLU A 5 -6.54 12.12 -16.10
C GLU A 5 -5.70 11.09 -16.86
N ILE A 6 -4.39 11.09 -16.64
CA ILE A 6 -3.48 10.18 -17.35
C ILE A 6 -3.63 8.75 -16.83
N SER A 7 -3.65 8.58 -15.50
CA SER A 7 -3.71 7.26 -14.90
C SER A 7 -5.14 6.78 -14.65
N GLY A 8 -6.09 7.70 -14.51
CA GLY A 8 -7.45 7.39 -14.14
C GLY A 8 -7.62 6.94 -12.70
N ALA A 9 -6.56 6.90 -11.93
CA ALA A 9 -6.59 6.43 -10.55
C ALA A 9 -6.53 7.60 -9.59
N ASN A 10 -7.22 7.47 -8.47
CA ASN A 10 -7.14 8.42 -7.37
C ASN A 10 -5.84 8.23 -6.62
N HIS A 11 -5.29 9.31 -6.08
CA HIS A 11 -3.98 9.28 -5.43
C HIS A 11 -4.07 9.55 -3.94
N TYR A 12 -5.18 10.06 -3.45
CA TYR A 12 -5.31 10.48 -2.07
C TYR A 12 -6.60 9.94 -1.48
N TYR A 13 -6.48 9.23 -0.36
CA TYR A 13 -7.62 8.66 0.35
C TYR A 13 -7.55 9.08 1.81
N VAL A 14 -8.71 9.34 2.40
CA VAL A 14 -8.83 9.67 3.81
C VAL A 14 -9.76 8.66 4.47
N PHE A 15 -9.28 8.07 5.54
CA PHE A 15 -10.09 7.18 6.37
C PHE A 15 -10.37 7.89 7.68
N SER A 16 -11.65 8.02 8.04
CA SER A 16 -12.07 8.72 9.25
C SER A 16 -13.03 7.85 10.05
N GLY A 17 -13.56 8.39 11.14
CA GLY A 17 -14.50 7.66 11.98
C GLY A 17 -13.85 6.95 13.15
N PHE A 18 -12.61 7.30 13.49
CA PHE A 18 -11.90 6.74 14.63
C PHE A 18 -11.12 7.84 15.35
N ASP A 19 -10.75 7.56 16.61
CA ASP A 19 -9.91 8.48 17.40
C ASP A 19 -8.60 7.76 17.74
N ALA A 20 -7.52 8.21 17.14
CA ALA A 20 -6.21 7.62 17.33
C ALA A 20 -5.62 7.94 18.71
N ALA A 21 -6.15 8.96 19.42
CA ALA A 21 -5.61 9.35 20.71
C ALA A 21 -5.64 8.22 21.74
N THR A 22 -6.62 7.33 21.64
CA THR A 22 -6.77 6.20 22.57
C THR A 22 -6.09 4.93 22.10
N HIS A 23 -5.44 4.97 20.93
CA HIS A 23 -4.80 3.79 20.37
C HIS A 23 -3.54 3.45 21.18
N PRO A 24 -3.41 2.19 21.67
CA PRO A 24 -2.25 1.83 22.50
C PRO A 24 -0.91 2.06 21.84
N SER A 25 -0.79 1.80 20.54
CA SER A 25 0.48 2.01 19.83
C SER A 25 0.83 3.48 19.74
N VAL A 26 -0.15 4.36 19.60
CA VAL A 26 0.08 5.81 19.57
C VAL A 26 0.58 6.29 20.94
N GLN A 27 -0.05 5.82 22.02
CA GLN A 27 0.34 6.17 23.38
C GLN A 27 1.72 5.63 23.72
N GLU A 28 1.99 4.40 23.33
CA GLU A 28 3.24 3.71 23.62
C GLU A 28 4.43 4.36 22.90
N GLU A 29 4.25 4.70 21.64
CA GLU A 29 5.32 5.30 20.83
C GLU A 29 5.47 6.79 21.05
N GLY A 30 4.55 7.42 21.79
CA GLY A 30 4.63 8.83 22.09
C GLY A 30 4.40 9.74 20.89
N TYR A 31 3.61 9.32 19.93
CA TYR A 31 3.30 10.16 18.78
C TYR A 31 2.63 11.45 19.23
N ALA A 32 3.19 12.58 18.82
CA ALA A 32 2.74 13.90 19.26
C ALA A 32 1.45 14.33 18.60
N GLY A 33 1.26 13.96 17.36
CA GLY A 33 0.06 14.33 16.62
C GLY A 33 -0.99 13.26 16.75
N GLN A 34 -2.15 13.64 17.25
CA GLN A 34 -3.28 12.72 17.28
C GLN A 34 -4.17 13.06 16.12
N SER A 35 -4.56 12.03 15.39
CA SER A 35 -5.38 12.21 14.20
C SER A 35 -6.67 11.43 14.33
N LEU A 36 -7.76 12.05 13.90
CA LEU A 36 -9.05 11.38 13.78
C LEU A 36 -9.23 10.76 12.41
N MET A 37 -8.16 10.74 11.60
CA MET A 37 -8.24 10.19 10.25
C MET A 37 -6.86 9.73 9.79
N LEU A 38 -6.87 8.77 8.89
CA LEU A 38 -5.68 8.27 8.21
C LEU A 38 -5.63 8.89 6.82
N HIS A 39 -4.51 9.53 6.51
CA HIS A 39 -4.24 10.07 5.17
C HIS A 39 -3.35 9.10 4.42
N LEU A 40 -3.85 8.59 3.29
CA LEU A 40 -3.12 7.64 2.47
C LEU A 40 -2.83 8.30 1.11
N LEU A 41 -1.54 8.51 0.84
CA LEU A 41 -1.08 9.12 -0.39
C LEU A 41 -0.39 8.05 -1.24
N PHE A 42 -0.97 7.73 -2.39
CA PHE A 42 -0.31 6.88 -3.36
C PHE A 42 0.60 7.72 -4.26
N GLN A 43 1.66 7.10 -4.75
CA GLN A 43 2.62 7.77 -5.62
C GLN A 43 1.89 8.44 -6.79
N ASN A 44 2.16 9.73 -7.00
CA ASN A 44 1.57 10.51 -8.10
C ASN A 44 2.71 11.05 -8.95
N GLY A 45 2.80 10.56 -10.18
CA GLY A 45 3.88 10.89 -11.09
C GLY A 45 5.02 9.87 -11.02
N VAL A 46 5.92 9.94 -11.99
CA VAL A 46 7.04 9.00 -12.06
C VAL A 46 8.18 9.47 -11.16
N VAL A 47 8.78 8.54 -10.44
CA VAL A 47 9.82 8.85 -9.45
C VAL A 47 11.00 9.63 -10.05
N PRO A 48 11.52 9.29 -11.22
CA PRO A 48 12.63 10.07 -11.79
C PRO A 48 12.31 11.54 -12.05
N GLN A 49 11.03 11.89 -12.22
CA GLN A 49 10.63 13.27 -12.50
C GLN A 49 10.20 14.03 -11.26
N VAL A 50 9.44 13.41 -10.38
CA VAL A 50 8.84 14.11 -9.24
C VAL A 50 9.32 13.61 -7.89
N GLY A 51 10.18 12.58 -7.87
CA GLY A 51 10.61 11.96 -6.63
C GLY A 51 9.54 11.05 -6.06
N GLN A 52 9.86 10.42 -4.94
CA GLN A 52 8.91 9.58 -4.23
C GLN A 52 8.03 10.45 -3.36
N ASN A 53 6.76 10.55 -3.69
CA ASN A 53 5.81 11.41 -2.97
C ASN A 53 4.66 10.64 -2.32
N GLY A 54 4.69 9.32 -2.38
CA GLY A 54 3.66 8.51 -1.78
C GLY A 54 4.08 7.05 -1.70
N VAL A 55 3.12 6.18 -1.36
CA VAL A 55 3.37 4.75 -1.21
C VAL A 55 2.85 3.99 -2.42
N THR A 56 3.30 2.75 -2.57
CA THR A 56 2.79 1.86 -3.61
C THR A 56 1.63 1.02 -3.07
N ILE A 57 0.83 0.49 -3.98
CA ILE A 57 -0.23 -0.47 -3.61
C ILE A 57 0.40 -1.67 -2.91
N GLU A 58 1.52 -2.16 -3.43
CA GLU A 58 2.23 -3.32 -2.86
C GLU A 58 2.61 -3.09 -1.41
N ALA A 59 3.08 -1.88 -1.07
CA ALA A 59 3.47 -1.54 0.30
C ALA A 59 2.28 -1.61 1.26
N VAL A 60 1.13 -1.09 0.84
CA VAL A 60 -0.08 -1.12 1.66
C VAL A 60 -0.58 -2.56 1.82
N LEU A 61 -0.58 -3.33 0.73
CA LEU A 61 -0.97 -4.73 0.78
C LEU A 61 -0.02 -5.54 1.67
N ALA A 62 1.28 -5.25 1.63
CA ALA A 62 2.26 -5.92 2.47
C ALA A 62 1.98 -5.68 3.96
N ALA A 63 1.61 -4.46 4.34
CA ALA A 63 1.24 -4.15 5.71
C ALA A 63 0.00 -4.94 6.14
N CYS A 64 -1.00 -5.02 5.28
CA CYS A 64 -2.20 -5.81 5.55
C CYS A 64 -1.88 -7.30 5.69
N GLY A 65 -1.02 -7.82 4.82
CA GLY A 65 -0.58 -9.22 4.87
C GLY A 65 0.18 -9.53 6.14
N HIS A 66 1.06 -8.62 6.56
CA HIS A 66 1.82 -8.79 7.80
C HIS A 66 0.87 -8.86 9.02
N ARG A 67 -0.15 -8.02 9.03
CA ARG A 67 -1.14 -8.04 10.10
C ARG A 67 -1.90 -9.38 10.13
N LEU A 68 -2.32 -9.88 8.97
CA LEU A 68 -3.01 -11.17 8.89
C LEU A 68 -2.09 -12.31 9.32
N GLN A 69 -0.82 -12.27 8.92
CA GLN A 69 0.14 -13.29 9.33
C GLN A 69 0.30 -13.29 10.85
N GLY A 70 0.27 -12.12 11.49
CA GLY A 70 0.31 -12.02 12.94
C GLY A 70 -0.86 -12.76 13.60
N PHE A 71 -2.06 -12.64 13.04
CA PHE A 71 -3.20 -13.40 13.54
C PHE A 71 -3.01 -14.91 13.33
N GLN A 72 -2.48 -15.32 12.18
CA GLN A 72 -2.28 -16.74 11.86
C GLN A 72 -1.21 -17.39 12.74
N ASP A 73 -0.25 -16.61 13.22
CA ASP A 73 0.77 -17.11 14.12
C ASP A 73 0.29 -17.19 15.57
N GLY A 74 -0.89 -16.69 15.87
CA GLY A 74 -1.42 -16.63 17.23
C GLY A 74 -2.75 -17.37 17.36
N LYS A 75 -3.44 -17.08 18.48
CA LYS A 75 -4.68 -17.78 18.84
C LYS A 75 -5.90 -17.36 18.04
N PHE A 76 -5.78 -16.33 17.21
CA PHE A 76 -6.89 -15.87 16.37
C PHE A 76 -6.80 -16.41 14.94
N ALA A 77 -5.96 -17.42 14.72
CA ALA A 77 -5.84 -18.05 13.41
C ALA A 77 -7.18 -18.63 12.95
N CYS A 78 -7.49 -18.44 11.68
CA CYS A 78 -8.71 -18.99 11.09
C CYS A 78 -8.52 -19.17 9.59
N SER A 79 -9.39 -19.98 8.98
CA SER A 79 -9.30 -20.27 7.56
C SER A 79 -9.59 -19.02 6.71
N GLU A 80 -10.46 -18.15 7.15
CA GLU A 80 -10.79 -16.92 6.43
C GLU A 80 -9.58 -15.98 6.35
N ASN A 81 -8.84 -15.85 7.45
CA ASN A 81 -7.60 -15.05 7.45
C ASN A 81 -6.56 -15.66 6.52
N GLN A 82 -6.46 -16.98 6.48
CA GLN A 82 -5.53 -17.66 5.58
C GLN A 82 -5.90 -17.40 4.13
N GLU A 83 -7.17 -17.49 3.79
CA GLU A 83 -7.65 -17.23 2.45
C GLU A 83 -7.35 -15.77 2.04
N ALA A 84 -7.64 -14.82 2.93
CA ALA A 84 -7.36 -13.41 2.67
C ALA A 84 -5.87 -13.17 2.45
N LEU A 85 -5.01 -13.79 3.27
CA LEU A 85 -3.57 -13.67 3.14
C LEU A 85 -3.09 -14.20 1.80
N GLU A 86 -3.63 -15.33 1.35
CA GLU A 86 -3.27 -15.91 0.06
C GLU A 86 -3.65 -14.98 -1.09
N HIS A 87 -4.81 -14.35 -1.02
CA HIS A 87 -5.24 -13.39 -2.05
C HIS A 87 -4.39 -12.14 -2.06
N ILE A 88 -3.99 -11.65 -0.87
CA ILE A 88 -3.10 -10.50 -0.78
C ILE A 88 -1.74 -10.82 -1.41
N ASN A 89 -1.18 -11.97 -1.10
CA ASN A 89 0.10 -12.38 -1.67
C ASN A 89 0.00 -12.55 -3.19
N ALA A 90 -1.09 -13.09 -3.69
CA ALA A 90 -1.32 -13.21 -5.12
C ALA A 90 -1.44 -11.84 -5.80
N ALA A 91 -2.08 -10.88 -5.13
CA ALA A 91 -2.21 -9.52 -5.65
C ALA A 91 -0.85 -8.83 -5.74
N ILE A 92 -0.02 -8.96 -4.69
CA ILE A 92 1.32 -8.39 -4.68
C ILE A 92 2.14 -8.98 -5.83
N ASP A 93 2.08 -10.30 -6.01
CA ASP A 93 2.80 -10.96 -7.08
C ASP A 93 2.37 -10.46 -8.46
N ALA A 94 1.06 -10.31 -8.67
CA ALA A 94 0.53 -9.78 -9.93
C ALA A 94 1.05 -8.37 -10.21
N LEU A 95 1.06 -7.51 -9.20
CA LEU A 95 1.54 -6.14 -9.35
C LEU A 95 3.03 -6.09 -9.63
N GLN A 96 3.81 -6.98 -9.01
CA GLN A 96 5.24 -7.09 -9.29
C GLN A 96 5.50 -7.57 -10.72
N ARG A 97 4.70 -8.50 -11.22
CA ARG A 97 4.80 -8.94 -12.62
C ARG A 97 4.51 -7.78 -13.57
N ARG A 98 3.50 -6.96 -13.27
CA ARG A 98 3.19 -5.77 -14.05
C ARG A 98 4.39 -4.81 -14.12
N THR A 99 5.04 -4.59 -12.97
CA THR A 99 6.21 -3.70 -12.90
C THR A 99 7.37 -4.25 -13.71
N ARG A 100 7.65 -5.56 -13.58
CA ARG A 100 8.71 -6.20 -14.35
C ARG A 100 8.46 -6.13 -15.86
N ALA A 101 7.21 -6.34 -16.26
CA ALA A 101 6.84 -6.25 -17.68
C ALA A 101 7.05 -4.84 -18.22
N ARG A 102 6.68 -3.82 -17.44
CA ARG A 102 6.90 -2.43 -17.83
C ARG A 102 8.38 -2.12 -17.98
N ILE A 103 9.20 -2.55 -17.01
CA ILE A 103 10.64 -2.33 -17.05
C ILE A 103 11.26 -3.01 -18.28
N ALA A 104 10.82 -4.22 -18.57
CA ALA A 104 11.31 -4.95 -19.76
C ALA A 104 11.00 -4.19 -21.04
N ARG A 105 9.79 -3.63 -21.15
CA ARG A 105 9.42 -2.83 -22.32
C ARG A 105 10.27 -1.56 -22.46
N GLU A 106 10.56 -0.91 -21.34
CA GLU A 106 11.39 0.30 -21.33
C GLU A 106 12.82 -0.02 -21.79
N VAL A 107 13.36 -1.14 -21.31
CA VAL A 107 14.71 -1.57 -21.72
C VAL A 107 14.73 -1.89 -23.20
N GLU A 108 13.72 -2.60 -23.73
CA GLU A 108 13.62 -2.88 -25.15
C GLU A 108 13.57 -1.60 -25.97
N GLY A 109 12.79 -0.61 -25.49
CA GLY A 109 12.69 0.68 -26.16
C GLY A 109 14.02 1.41 -26.24
N THR A 110 14.87 1.29 -25.24
CA THR A 110 16.19 1.94 -25.23
C THR A 110 17.19 1.25 -26.15
N HIS A 111 16.96 -0.02 -26.47
CA HIS A 111 17.85 -0.77 -27.36
C HIS A 111 17.46 -0.68 -28.85
N VAL A 112 16.34 -0.12 -29.13
CA VAL A 112 15.84 0.08 -30.49
C VAL A 112 16.34 1.44 -30.98
N ALA A 113 17.56 1.56 -31.21
CA ALA A 113 18.11 2.83 -31.66
C ALA A 113 18.25 2.86 -33.19
#